data_781364e27bd93f20ab69dc1b13631283
#
_entry.id   781364e27bd93f20ab69dc1b13631283
#
_cell.length_a   1.000
_cell.length_b   1.000
_cell.length_c   1.000
_cell.angle_alpha   90.00
_cell.angle_beta   90.00
_cell.angle_gamma   90.00
#
_symmetry.space_group_name_H-M   'P 1'
#
loop_
_entity.id
_entity.type
_entity.pdbx_description
1 polymer ?
#
loop_
_entity_poly.entity_id
_entity_poly.type
_entity_poly.pdbx_seq_one_letter_code
_entity_poly.pdbx_strand_id
1 'polypeptide(L)'
;MTSENPSGAGNQQERPLAAEWVVGFVDGEGCFSVPIFRNATCRLGWQVQPEFAVVQGERSVKVLYALQTFFGCGLVTVNHRHDNHRQDMWRLGVRRLDDLVRHIIPFFEQYPLLTAKAGDFASFAKVVRLMEEGFHLQVEGLGQVASIASTINRRKPSQLLESSEAIRQPPDIDVPGEDMVLASWRHGES
;
A
#
# COMPACT_ATOMS: atom_id res chain seq x y z
N MET A 1 -44.63 -35.88 31.28
CA MET A 1 -44.10 -35.66 29.93
C MET A 1 -43.20 -34.44 30.02
N THR A 2 -41.92 -34.64 30.25
CA THR A 2 -40.89 -33.61 30.38
C THR A 2 -40.27 -33.42 29.00
N SER A 3 -40.46 -32.25 28.44
CA SER A 3 -39.86 -31.84 27.17
C SER A 3 -38.41 -31.44 27.44
N GLU A 4 -37.47 -32.28 27.06
CA GLU A 4 -36.06 -31.93 27.04
C GLU A 4 -35.77 -31.04 25.82
N ASN A 5 -35.31 -29.84 26.09
CA ASN A 5 -34.83 -28.87 25.09
C ASN A 5 -33.37 -29.21 24.80
N PRO A 6 -32.97 -29.65 23.61
CA PRO A 6 -31.56 -29.88 23.31
C PRO A 6 -30.86 -28.52 23.14
N SER A 7 -30.15 -28.07 24.17
CA SER A 7 -29.18 -26.97 24.06
C SER A 7 -27.98 -27.45 23.25
N GLY A 8 -28.15 -27.47 21.93
CA GLY A 8 -27.07 -27.59 20.98
C GLY A 8 -26.38 -26.24 20.86
N ALA A 9 -25.51 -25.91 21.82
CA ALA A 9 -24.46 -24.94 21.59
C ALA A 9 -23.47 -25.57 20.59
N GLY A 10 -23.86 -25.59 19.31
CA GLY A 10 -23.02 -26.04 18.22
C GLY A 10 -21.78 -25.17 18.22
N ASN A 11 -20.64 -25.79 18.50
CA ASN A 11 -19.32 -25.29 18.20
C ASN A 11 -19.35 -24.80 16.75
N GLN A 12 -19.51 -23.46 16.55
CA GLN A 12 -19.35 -22.83 15.25
C GLN A 12 -17.86 -22.91 14.94
N GLN A 13 -17.42 -24.06 14.43
CA GLN A 13 -16.16 -24.17 13.73
C GLN A 13 -16.15 -23.04 12.70
N GLU A 14 -15.24 -22.08 12.88
CA GLU A 14 -15.04 -20.98 11.94
C GLU A 14 -14.81 -21.62 10.57
N ARG A 15 -15.82 -21.51 9.70
CA ARG A 15 -15.69 -22.04 8.33
C ARG A 15 -14.57 -21.26 7.65
N PRO A 16 -13.61 -21.95 7.02
CA PRO A 16 -12.60 -21.26 6.22
C PRO A 16 -13.29 -20.41 5.16
N LEU A 17 -12.81 -19.18 4.95
CA LEU A 17 -13.38 -18.28 3.95
C LEU A 17 -13.26 -18.91 2.56
N ALA A 18 -14.35 -18.89 1.78
CA ALA A 18 -14.31 -19.25 0.37
C ALA A 18 -13.66 -18.12 -0.45
N ALA A 19 -12.91 -18.47 -1.49
CA ALA A 19 -12.23 -17.49 -2.34
C ALA A 19 -13.19 -16.48 -2.98
N GLU A 20 -14.34 -16.97 -3.46
CA GLU A 20 -15.37 -16.14 -4.09
C GLU A 20 -16.00 -15.15 -3.11
N TRP A 21 -16.17 -15.57 -1.85
CA TRP A 21 -16.62 -14.66 -0.80
C TRP A 21 -15.59 -13.57 -0.52
N VAL A 22 -14.30 -13.92 -0.46
CA VAL A 22 -13.22 -12.95 -0.26
C VAL A 22 -13.18 -11.94 -1.40
N VAL A 23 -13.31 -12.37 -2.66
CA VAL A 23 -13.40 -11.49 -3.82
C VAL A 23 -14.56 -10.51 -3.69
N GLY A 24 -15.77 -11.00 -3.43
CA GLY A 24 -16.95 -10.15 -3.30
C GLY A 24 -16.82 -9.16 -2.14
N PHE A 25 -16.26 -9.59 -1.01
CA PHE A 25 -16.02 -8.72 0.14
C PHE A 25 -14.98 -7.65 -0.17
N VAL A 26 -13.87 -8.00 -0.82
CA VAL A 26 -12.84 -7.04 -1.21
C VAL A 26 -13.32 -6.11 -2.32
N ASP A 27 -14.15 -6.57 -3.25
CA ASP A 27 -14.80 -5.70 -4.24
C ASP A 27 -15.64 -4.59 -3.58
N GLY A 28 -16.30 -4.88 -2.44
CA GLY A 28 -17.02 -3.88 -1.65
C GLY A 28 -16.09 -3.01 -0.79
N GLU A 29 -15.29 -3.64 0.06
CA GLU A 29 -14.63 -3.02 1.23
C GLU A 29 -13.11 -2.89 1.11
N GLY A 30 -12.48 -3.57 0.16
CA GLY A 30 -11.03 -3.55 -0.02
C GLY A 30 -10.53 -2.25 -0.67
N CYS A 31 -9.28 -1.96 -0.46
CA CYS A 31 -8.59 -0.83 -1.05
C CYS A 31 -7.17 -1.22 -1.46
N PHE A 32 -6.83 -0.92 -2.71
CA PHE A 32 -5.44 -0.95 -3.20
C PHE A 32 -4.96 0.49 -3.29
N SER A 33 -3.80 0.79 -2.72
CA SER A 33 -3.24 2.14 -2.72
C SER A 33 -1.73 2.13 -2.84
N VAL A 34 -1.17 3.19 -3.43
CA VAL A 34 0.26 3.38 -3.57
C VAL A 34 0.60 4.81 -3.15
N PRO A 35 0.61 5.11 -1.84
CA PRO A 35 1.08 6.40 -1.37
C PRO A 35 2.58 6.55 -1.65
N ILE A 36 2.96 7.74 -2.11
CA ILE A 36 4.34 8.14 -2.34
C ILE A 36 4.54 9.44 -1.56
N PHE A 37 5.53 9.47 -0.68
CA PHE A 37 5.77 10.61 0.21
C PHE A 37 7.27 10.86 0.38
N ARG A 38 7.62 12.07 0.81
CA ARG A 38 9.02 12.43 1.05
C ARG A 38 9.57 11.66 2.23
N ASN A 39 10.75 11.08 2.03
CA ASN A 39 11.51 10.40 3.07
C ASN A 39 13.01 10.61 2.82
N ALA A 40 13.64 11.47 3.62
CA ALA A 40 15.05 11.83 3.48
C ALA A 40 16.02 10.65 3.67
N THR A 41 15.57 9.53 4.28
CA THR A 41 16.40 8.33 4.42
C THR A 41 16.45 7.48 3.14
N CYS A 42 15.55 7.73 2.18
CA CYS A 42 15.58 7.07 0.88
C CYS A 42 16.55 7.78 -0.08
N ARG A 43 17.26 7.00 -0.89
CA ARG A 43 18.28 7.52 -1.83
C ARG A 43 17.76 8.62 -2.76
N LEU A 44 16.50 8.51 -3.22
CA LEU A 44 15.87 9.51 -4.08
C LEU A 44 15.01 10.52 -3.29
N GLY A 45 15.07 10.50 -1.95
CA GLY A 45 14.27 11.38 -1.10
C GLY A 45 12.77 11.05 -1.07
N TRP A 46 12.33 9.94 -1.69
CA TRP A 46 10.94 9.52 -1.80
C TRP A 46 10.77 8.05 -1.42
N GLN A 47 9.70 7.76 -0.73
CA GLN A 47 9.28 6.40 -0.38
C GLN A 47 8.00 6.06 -1.10
N VAL A 48 7.99 4.91 -1.79
CA VAL A 48 6.81 4.28 -2.37
C VAL A 48 6.35 3.20 -1.41
N GLN A 49 5.07 3.23 -1.00
CA GLN A 49 4.53 2.27 -0.04
C GLN A 49 3.22 1.67 -0.53
N PRO A 50 3.26 0.65 -1.40
CA PRO A 50 2.04 -0.04 -1.81
C PRO A 50 1.38 -0.72 -0.61
N GLU A 51 0.06 -0.69 -0.58
CA GLU A 51 -0.73 -1.28 0.48
C GLU A 51 -2.04 -1.86 -0.05
N PHE A 52 -2.31 -3.10 0.31
CA PHE A 52 -3.64 -3.68 0.29
C PHE A 52 -4.25 -3.54 1.69
N ALA A 53 -5.46 -3.00 1.78
CA ALA A 53 -6.13 -2.80 3.04
C ALA A 53 -7.62 -3.11 2.98
N VAL A 54 -8.17 -3.57 4.11
CA VAL A 54 -9.60 -3.71 4.36
C VAL A 54 -9.91 -3.04 5.69
N VAL A 55 -10.95 -2.21 5.73
CA VAL A 55 -11.34 -1.46 6.94
C VAL A 55 -12.75 -1.85 7.37
N GLN A 56 -12.93 -2.11 8.66
CA GLN A 56 -14.22 -2.44 9.25
C GLN A 56 -14.41 -1.79 10.61
N GLY A 57 -15.66 -1.55 10.98
CA GLY A 57 -16.00 -1.15 12.35
C GLY A 57 -15.78 -2.28 13.35
N GLU A 58 -15.64 -1.94 14.62
CA GLU A 58 -15.37 -2.86 15.73
C GLU A 58 -16.28 -4.10 15.73
N ARG A 59 -17.58 -3.93 15.43
CA ARG A 59 -18.56 -5.04 15.41
C ARG A 59 -18.23 -6.12 14.38
N SER A 60 -17.47 -5.78 13.34
CA SER A 60 -17.07 -6.68 12.25
C SER A 60 -15.58 -7.03 12.28
N VAL A 61 -14.86 -6.72 13.36
CA VAL A 61 -13.39 -6.94 13.43
C VAL A 61 -12.99 -8.40 13.19
N LYS A 62 -13.83 -9.36 13.57
CA LYS A 62 -13.56 -10.78 13.36
C LYS A 62 -13.32 -11.14 11.89
N VAL A 63 -13.96 -10.44 10.95
CA VAL A 63 -13.75 -10.69 9.52
C VAL A 63 -12.33 -10.29 9.09
N LEU A 64 -11.73 -9.27 9.70
CA LEU A 64 -10.35 -8.87 9.40
C LEU A 64 -9.34 -9.92 9.86
N TYR A 65 -9.55 -10.52 11.03
CA TYR A 65 -8.73 -11.64 11.49
C TYR A 65 -8.91 -12.89 10.64
N ALA A 66 -10.14 -13.18 10.18
CA ALA A 66 -10.40 -14.26 9.25
C ALA A 66 -9.68 -14.05 7.90
N LEU A 67 -9.68 -12.82 7.36
CA LEU A 67 -8.93 -12.46 6.15
C LEU A 67 -7.42 -12.55 6.37
N GLN A 68 -6.91 -12.12 7.54
CA GLN A 68 -5.51 -12.27 7.91
C GLN A 68 -5.08 -13.75 7.90
N THR A 69 -5.91 -14.61 8.50
CA THR A 69 -5.68 -16.07 8.49
C THR A 69 -5.75 -16.63 7.08
N PHE A 70 -6.72 -16.20 6.27
CA PHE A 70 -6.90 -16.64 4.89
C PHE A 70 -5.68 -16.32 4.00
N PHE A 71 -5.18 -15.08 4.07
CA PHE A 71 -4.00 -14.67 3.30
C PHE A 71 -2.67 -15.10 3.92
N GLY A 72 -2.67 -15.48 5.19
CA GLY A 72 -1.45 -15.82 5.94
C GLY A 72 -0.49 -14.65 6.15
N CYS A 73 -0.94 -13.42 5.95
CA CYS A 73 -0.10 -12.22 6.03
C CYS A 73 -0.90 -10.98 6.45
N GLY A 74 -0.18 -9.86 6.65
CA GLY A 74 -0.76 -8.58 7.04
C GLY A 74 -0.88 -8.39 8.55
N LEU A 75 -1.33 -7.20 8.96
CA LEU A 75 -1.50 -6.81 10.34
C LEU A 75 -2.87 -6.17 10.55
N VAL A 76 -3.60 -6.65 11.55
CA VAL A 76 -4.84 -6.02 11.99
C VAL A 76 -4.51 -4.98 13.05
N THR A 77 -4.89 -3.74 12.81
CA THR A 77 -4.65 -2.60 13.71
C THR A 77 -5.93 -1.82 13.96
N VAL A 78 -6.01 -1.15 15.10
CA VAL A 78 -7.09 -0.23 15.43
C VAL A 78 -6.65 1.20 15.11
N ASN A 79 -7.56 1.97 14.51
CA ASN A 79 -7.42 3.41 14.36
C ASN A 79 -8.41 4.08 15.31
N HIS A 80 -7.89 4.54 16.44
CA HIS A 80 -8.69 5.30 17.40
C HIS A 80 -9.00 6.66 16.80
N ARG A 81 -10.27 6.88 16.44
CA ARG A 81 -10.72 8.17 15.94
C ARG A 81 -11.10 9.08 17.10
N HIS A 82 -10.54 10.28 17.09
CA HIS A 82 -10.90 11.36 18.02
C HIS A 82 -11.95 12.33 17.44
N ASP A 83 -12.56 11.95 16.29
CA ASP A 83 -13.66 12.69 15.67
C ASP A 83 -15.01 12.14 16.16
N ASN A 84 -16.12 12.90 15.93
CA ASN A 84 -17.48 12.59 16.40
C ASN A 84 -18.06 11.22 15.94
N HIS A 85 -17.26 10.31 15.41
CA HIS A 85 -17.66 8.96 15.08
C HIS A 85 -17.63 8.05 16.31
N ARG A 86 -18.76 7.42 16.61
CA ARG A 86 -19.00 6.63 17.82
C ARG A 86 -18.29 5.27 17.90
N GLN A 87 -17.45 4.90 16.91
CA GLN A 87 -16.80 3.58 16.87
C GLN A 87 -15.39 3.70 16.30
N ASP A 88 -14.47 2.97 16.93
CA ASP A 88 -13.14 2.74 16.39
C ASP A 88 -13.20 1.95 15.08
N MET A 89 -12.31 2.29 14.17
CA MET A 89 -12.16 1.60 12.91
C MET A 89 -10.97 0.65 12.96
N TRP A 90 -11.20 -0.58 12.58
CA TRP A 90 -10.17 -1.62 12.49
C TRP A 90 -9.73 -1.79 11.05
N ARG A 91 -8.46 -2.11 10.86
CA ARG A 91 -7.84 -2.23 9.55
C ARG A 91 -6.95 -3.45 9.47
N LEU A 92 -7.19 -4.32 8.50
CA LEU A 92 -6.18 -5.23 7.99
C LEU A 92 -5.35 -4.48 6.94
N GLY A 93 -4.03 -4.43 7.10
CA GLY A 93 -3.10 -3.82 6.15
C GLY A 93 -1.99 -4.78 5.77
N VAL A 94 -1.73 -4.96 4.47
CA VAL A 94 -0.59 -5.70 3.93
C VAL A 94 0.30 -4.72 3.19
N ARG A 95 1.52 -4.50 3.70
CA ARG A 95 2.49 -3.50 3.19
C ARG A 95 3.83 -4.09 2.80
N ARG A 96 4.17 -5.28 3.32
CA ARG A 96 5.43 -5.92 2.97
C ARG A 96 5.39 -6.33 1.51
N LEU A 97 6.39 -5.90 0.75
CA LEU A 97 6.47 -6.19 -0.68
C LEU A 97 6.38 -7.70 -0.96
N ASP A 98 7.11 -8.49 -0.18
CA ASP A 98 7.13 -9.95 -0.26
C ASP A 98 5.73 -10.57 -0.06
N ASP A 99 4.97 -10.08 0.92
CA ASP A 99 3.60 -10.56 1.18
C ASP A 99 2.64 -10.17 0.03
N LEU A 100 2.80 -8.96 -0.52
CA LEU A 100 2.01 -8.51 -1.67
C LEU A 100 2.28 -9.38 -2.90
N VAL A 101 3.55 -9.68 -3.20
CA VAL A 101 3.98 -10.48 -4.34
C VAL A 101 3.55 -11.93 -4.21
N ARG A 102 3.69 -12.51 -3.01
CA ARG A 102 3.47 -13.96 -2.81
C ARG A 102 2.04 -14.36 -2.49
N HIS A 103 1.27 -13.46 -1.86
CA HIS A 103 -0.06 -13.80 -1.35
C HIS A 103 -1.17 -12.99 -2.02
N ILE A 104 -1.04 -11.66 -2.07
CA ILE A 104 -2.14 -10.79 -2.50
C ILE A 104 -2.30 -10.79 -4.02
N ILE A 105 -1.22 -10.53 -4.76
CA ILE A 105 -1.29 -10.46 -6.22
C ILE A 105 -1.72 -11.78 -6.83
N PRO A 106 -1.11 -12.95 -6.51
CA PRO A 106 -1.50 -14.22 -7.12
C PRO A 106 -2.95 -14.60 -6.82
N PHE A 107 -3.45 -14.26 -5.63
CA PHE A 107 -4.84 -14.52 -5.28
C PHE A 107 -5.81 -13.79 -6.21
N PHE A 108 -5.66 -12.46 -6.36
CA PHE A 108 -6.58 -11.69 -7.20
C PHE A 108 -6.34 -11.85 -8.72
N GLU A 109 -5.22 -12.41 -9.13
CA GLU A 109 -4.99 -12.87 -10.51
C GLU A 109 -5.74 -14.17 -10.79
N GLN A 110 -5.79 -15.07 -9.81
CA GLN A 110 -6.52 -16.33 -9.92
C GLN A 110 -8.04 -16.13 -9.75
N TYR A 111 -8.44 -15.22 -8.88
CA TYR A 111 -9.84 -14.89 -8.55
C TYR A 111 -10.09 -13.40 -8.83
N PRO A 112 -10.40 -13.02 -10.08
CA PRO A 112 -10.49 -11.62 -10.48
C PRO A 112 -11.61 -10.86 -9.77
N LEU A 113 -11.34 -9.60 -9.45
CA LEU A 113 -12.35 -8.63 -9.01
C LEU A 113 -13.29 -8.29 -10.16
N LEU A 114 -14.54 -7.98 -9.86
CA LEU A 114 -15.60 -7.79 -10.86
C LEU A 114 -16.01 -6.33 -11.05
N THR A 115 -15.66 -5.46 -10.09
CA THR A 115 -16.03 -4.04 -10.12
C THR A 115 -14.91 -3.19 -10.76
N ALA A 116 -15.09 -1.87 -10.78
CA ALA A 116 -14.04 -0.92 -11.18
C ALA A 116 -12.72 -1.10 -10.41
N LYS A 117 -12.77 -1.73 -9.24
CA LYS A 117 -11.60 -2.07 -8.42
C LYS A 117 -10.62 -3.01 -9.12
N ALA A 118 -11.07 -3.79 -10.12
CA ALA A 118 -10.20 -4.60 -10.96
C ALA A 118 -9.13 -3.76 -11.68
N GLY A 119 -9.49 -2.54 -12.14
CA GLY A 119 -8.56 -1.60 -12.75
C GLY A 119 -7.55 -1.02 -11.75
N ASP A 120 -8.01 -0.70 -10.54
CA ASP A 120 -7.13 -0.25 -9.45
C ASP A 120 -6.15 -1.36 -9.05
N PHE A 121 -6.62 -2.61 -8.94
CA PHE A 121 -5.78 -3.77 -8.67
C PHE A 121 -4.74 -4.00 -9.78
N ALA A 122 -5.11 -3.92 -11.06
CA ALA A 122 -4.17 -4.09 -12.17
C ALA A 122 -3.04 -3.05 -12.14
N SER A 123 -3.38 -1.78 -11.86
CA SER A 123 -2.40 -0.71 -11.68
C SER A 123 -1.51 -0.94 -10.45
N PHE A 124 -2.12 -1.35 -9.33
CA PHE A 124 -1.42 -1.70 -8.10
C PHE A 124 -0.41 -2.85 -8.32
N ALA A 125 -0.85 -3.95 -8.93
CA ALA A 125 -0.01 -5.12 -9.22
C ALA A 125 1.18 -4.74 -10.12
N LYS A 126 0.97 -3.88 -11.12
CA LYS A 126 2.05 -3.36 -11.97
C LYS A 126 3.09 -2.57 -11.16
N VAL A 127 2.65 -1.70 -10.24
CA VAL A 127 3.58 -0.96 -9.37
C VAL A 127 4.37 -1.91 -8.47
N VAL A 128 3.71 -2.88 -7.84
CA VAL A 128 4.37 -3.84 -6.95
C VAL A 128 5.44 -4.63 -7.69
N ARG A 129 5.19 -5.07 -8.93
CA ARG A 129 6.18 -5.77 -9.76
C ARG A 129 7.36 -4.89 -10.15
N LEU A 130 7.11 -3.63 -10.55
CA LEU A 130 8.19 -2.67 -10.80
C LEU A 130 9.04 -2.43 -9.55
N MET A 131 8.44 -2.49 -8.37
CA MET A 131 9.17 -2.36 -7.10
C MET A 131 9.97 -3.62 -6.78
N GLU A 132 9.46 -4.81 -7.06
CA GLU A 132 10.17 -6.08 -6.91
C GLU A 132 11.44 -6.11 -7.77
N GLU A 133 11.37 -5.60 -8.99
CA GLU A 133 12.49 -5.45 -9.91
C GLU A 133 13.45 -4.29 -9.54
N GLY A 134 13.12 -3.49 -8.52
CA GLY A 134 13.93 -2.38 -8.06
C GLY A 134 13.82 -1.11 -8.91
N PHE A 135 12.89 -1.02 -9.87
CA PHE A 135 12.71 0.13 -10.76
C PHE A 135 12.47 1.43 -10.01
N HIS A 136 11.72 1.38 -8.90
CA HIS A 136 11.43 2.55 -8.05
C HIS A 136 12.69 3.17 -7.39
N LEU A 137 13.83 2.51 -7.46
CA LEU A 137 15.11 3.00 -6.96
C LEU A 137 15.89 3.84 -7.99
N GLN A 138 15.32 4.05 -9.19
CA GLN A 138 15.86 4.86 -10.27
C GLN A 138 14.90 6.03 -10.54
N VAL A 139 15.41 7.18 -10.99
CA VAL A 139 14.61 8.40 -11.21
C VAL A 139 13.49 8.16 -12.22
N GLU A 140 13.81 7.55 -13.35
CA GLU A 140 12.87 7.25 -14.42
C GLU A 140 11.80 6.24 -13.94
N GLY A 141 12.23 5.21 -13.21
CA GLY A 141 11.34 4.19 -12.65
C GLY A 141 10.41 4.74 -11.58
N LEU A 142 10.92 5.64 -10.72
CA LEU A 142 10.09 6.33 -9.73
C LEU A 142 9.02 7.21 -10.42
N GLY A 143 9.39 7.92 -11.50
CA GLY A 143 8.44 8.69 -12.30
C GLY A 143 7.36 7.82 -12.93
N GLN A 144 7.73 6.64 -13.46
CA GLN A 144 6.78 5.67 -14.00
C GLN A 144 5.83 5.12 -12.92
N VAL A 145 6.36 4.75 -11.77
CA VAL A 145 5.57 4.30 -10.62
C VAL A 145 4.59 5.38 -10.17
N ALA A 146 5.03 6.64 -10.09
CA ALA A 146 4.19 7.76 -9.71
C ALA A 146 3.04 7.98 -10.72
N SER A 147 3.34 7.88 -12.02
CA SER A 147 2.33 7.98 -13.07
C SER A 147 1.26 6.91 -12.95
N ILE A 148 1.65 5.64 -12.74
CA ILE A 148 0.70 4.54 -12.55
C ILE A 148 -0.09 4.72 -11.26
N ALA A 149 0.57 5.07 -10.14
CA ALA A 149 -0.08 5.28 -8.85
C ALA A 149 -1.16 6.37 -8.90
N SER A 150 -0.99 7.38 -9.75
CA SER A 150 -1.97 8.45 -9.94
C SER A 150 -3.29 7.99 -10.58
N THR A 151 -3.31 6.82 -11.22
CA THR A 151 -4.53 6.24 -11.81
C THR A 151 -5.37 5.47 -10.80
N ILE A 152 -4.78 5.09 -9.67
CA ILE A 152 -5.44 4.32 -8.61
C ILE A 152 -6.28 5.28 -7.75
N ASN A 153 -7.53 4.89 -7.44
CA ASN A 153 -8.43 5.64 -6.56
C ASN A 153 -8.59 7.13 -6.97
N ARG A 154 -8.99 7.42 -8.19
CA ARG A 154 -9.12 8.73 -8.86
C ARG A 154 -9.82 9.86 -8.08
N ARG A 155 -9.97 9.79 -6.76
CA ARG A 155 -10.76 10.75 -5.98
C ARG A 155 -10.01 12.02 -5.55
N LYS A 156 -8.69 12.11 -5.70
CA LYS A 156 -7.93 13.37 -5.50
C LYS A 156 -6.71 13.37 -6.41
N PRO A 157 -6.36 14.48 -7.08
CA PRO A 157 -5.04 14.66 -7.66
C PRO A 157 -4.02 14.45 -6.56
N SER A 158 -3.06 13.57 -6.78
CA SER A 158 -1.97 13.35 -5.82
C SER A 158 -1.16 14.65 -5.76
N GLN A 159 -0.84 15.14 -4.57
CA GLN A 159 0.12 16.25 -4.37
C GLN A 159 1.45 16.00 -5.09
N LEU A 160 1.69 14.78 -5.49
CA LEU A 160 2.86 14.33 -6.21
C LEU A 160 2.88 14.75 -7.67
N LEU A 161 1.71 14.88 -8.33
CA LEU A 161 1.65 15.37 -9.71
C LEU A 161 1.95 16.87 -9.78
N GLU A 162 1.60 17.62 -8.72
CA GLU A 162 2.00 19.03 -8.58
C GLU A 162 3.49 19.16 -8.29
N SER A 163 4.12 18.15 -7.67
CA SER A 163 5.58 18.11 -7.45
C SER A 163 6.34 17.27 -8.47
N SER A 164 5.72 16.80 -9.55
CA SER A 164 6.37 15.98 -10.58
C SER A 164 7.53 16.74 -11.28
N GLU A 165 7.53 18.07 -11.27
CA GLU A 165 8.68 18.88 -11.63
C GLU A 165 9.83 18.70 -10.64
N ALA A 166 9.56 18.56 -9.35
CA ALA A 166 10.58 18.32 -8.32
C ALA A 166 11.25 16.93 -8.43
N ILE A 167 10.57 15.96 -9.05
CA ILE A 167 11.17 14.62 -9.31
C ILE A 167 12.11 14.69 -10.52
N ARG A 168 11.86 15.62 -11.46
CA ARG A 168 12.68 15.81 -12.67
C ARG A 168 13.89 16.70 -12.45
N GLN A 169 13.90 17.52 -11.40
CA GLN A 169 15.06 18.30 -11.00
C GLN A 169 15.80 17.54 -9.90
N PRO A 170 17.04 17.08 -10.12
CA PRO A 170 17.87 16.63 -9.01
C PRO A 170 17.93 17.80 -7.99
N PRO A 171 18.01 17.51 -6.67
CA PRO A 171 18.26 18.56 -5.71
C PRO A 171 19.50 19.31 -6.16
N ASP A 172 19.43 20.65 -6.18
CA ASP A 172 20.62 21.49 -6.39
C ASP A 172 21.66 21.02 -5.36
N ILE A 173 22.58 20.19 -5.83
CA ILE A 173 23.79 19.92 -5.10
C ILE A 173 24.57 21.21 -5.32
N ASP A 174 24.65 22.03 -4.28
CA ASP A 174 25.55 23.19 -4.21
C ASP A 174 26.96 22.61 -4.43
N VAL A 175 27.37 22.54 -5.69
CA VAL A 175 28.75 22.23 -6.05
C VAL A 175 29.49 23.50 -5.71
N PRO A 176 30.39 23.49 -4.72
CA PRO A 176 31.21 24.67 -4.42
C PRO A 176 31.86 25.10 -5.74
N GLY A 177 31.60 26.36 -6.12
CA GLY A 177 31.96 26.88 -7.44
C GLY A 177 33.40 26.60 -7.78
N GLU A 178 33.67 26.31 -9.04
CA GLU A 178 34.97 26.05 -9.63
C GLU A 178 36.00 27.19 -9.38
N ASP A 179 35.54 28.34 -8.87
CA ASP A 179 36.39 29.49 -8.54
C ASP A 179 37.29 29.28 -7.31
N MET A 180 37.05 28.29 -6.46
CA MET A 180 37.89 27.98 -5.31
C MET A 180 39.07 27.04 -5.63
N VAL A 181 39.03 26.34 -6.75
CA VAL A 181 40.10 25.38 -7.11
C VAL A 181 41.27 26.09 -7.83
N LEU A 182 41.03 27.23 -8.49
CA LEU A 182 42.06 27.96 -9.21
C LEU A 182 42.89 28.90 -8.31
N ALA A 183 42.45 29.18 -7.08
CA ALA A 183 43.19 30.06 -6.16
C ALA A 183 44.35 29.34 -5.42
N SER A 184 44.34 28.00 -5.34
CA SER A 184 45.35 27.23 -4.62
C SER A 184 46.63 26.93 -5.44
N TRP A 185 46.61 27.17 -6.75
CA TRP A 185 47.74 26.86 -7.65
C TRP A 185 48.66 28.06 -7.94
N ARG A 186 48.40 29.25 -7.37
CA ARG A 186 49.19 30.46 -7.63
C ARG A 186 50.19 30.87 -6.55
N HIS A 187 50.36 30.11 -5.50
CA HIS A 187 51.28 30.39 -4.40
C HIS A 187 52.28 29.26 -4.10
N GLY A 188 52.84 28.66 -5.15
CA GLY A 188 53.84 27.61 -5.01
C GLY A 188 55.03 27.81 -5.92
N GLU A 189 55.54 29.07 -6.07
CA GLU A 189 56.86 29.33 -6.65
C GLU A 189 57.45 30.63 -6.03
N SER A 190 58.29 30.43 -5.03
CA SER A 190 59.46 31.25 -4.69
C SER A 190 60.25 30.61 -3.56
#